data_87b13a4e573d000c001f81376ddcde78
#
_entry.id   87b13a4e573d000c001f81376ddcde78
#
_cell.length_a   1.000
_cell.length_b   1.000
_cell.length_c   1.000
_cell.angle_alpha   90.00
_cell.angle_beta   90.00
_cell.angle_gamma   90.00
#
_symmetry.space_group_name_H-M   'P 1'
#
loop_
_entity.id
_entity.type
_entity.pdbx_description
1 polymer ?
#
loop_
_entity_poly.entity_id
_entity_poly.type
_entity_poly.pdbx_seq_one_letter_code
_entity_poly.pdbx_strand_id
1 'polypeptide(L)'
;LTLGRGTLVFTYSPSFGGFVEEQRAPPIPEKTSEFAINASNYRHWDEEVRLYVDDCLAGADGPRGREFNMRWTASLVAELSRILARGGVFLYPADARRPYREGRLRQLYEANPVAFIVEQAGGAATDGVRPLLDTAPATLHQRTPFVFGSAHEVQRVARYLTDPSAIGERSPLFGRRSLFRA
;
A
#
# COMPACT_ATOMS: atom_id res chain seq x y z
N LEU A 1 14.02 14.60 3.92
CA LEU A 1 14.29 13.47 3.03
C LEU A 1 15.49 13.79 2.17
N THR A 2 16.52 12.97 2.19
CA THR A 2 17.73 13.13 1.37
C THR A 2 17.92 11.89 0.49
N LEU A 3 18.16 12.11 -0.81
CA LEU A 3 18.43 11.04 -1.77
C LEU A 3 19.56 10.13 -1.27
N GLY A 4 19.31 8.82 -1.23
CA GLY A 4 20.30 7.81 -0.84
C GLY A 4 20.64 7.77 0.66
N ARG A 5 19.98 8.56 1.51
CA ARG A 5 20.23 8.59 2.96
C ARG A 5 19.08 8.05 3.82
N GLY A 6 18.02 7.53 3.19
CA GLY A 6 16.81 7.08 3.87
C GLY A 6 15.94 8.22 4.34
N THR A 7 15.07 7.95 5.29
CA THR A 7 14.14 8.94 5.84
C THR A 7 14.69 9.61 7.07
N LEU A 8 14.73 10.92 7.07
CA LEU A 8 15.11 11.74 8.22
C LEU A 8 13.86 12.37 8.82
N VAL A 9 13.80 12.40 10.14
CA VAL A 9 12.71 13.02 10.91
C VAL A 9 13.23 14.31 11.55
N PHE A 10 12.49 15.39 11.36
CA PHE A 10 12.80 16.70 11.93
C PHE A 10 11.62 17.16 12.76
N THR A 11 11.89 17.66 13.96
CA THR A 11 10.88 18.30 14.81
C THR A 11 11.17 19.80 14.92
N TYR A 12 10.12 20.61 14.81
CA TYR A 12 10.26 22.03 15.05
C TYR A 12 10.44 22.30 16.54
N SER A 13 11.54 22.97 16.89
CA SER A 13 11.86 23.40 18.25
C SER A 13 11.58 24.88 18.40
N PRO A 14 10.55 25.28 19.20
CA PRO A 14 10.26 26.70 19.45
C PRO A 14 11.43 27.45 20.12
N SER A 15 12.16 26.76 21.01
CA SER A 15 13.30 27.34 21.73
C SER A 15 14.50 27.62 20.83
N PHE A 16 14.67 26.83 19.77
CA PHE A 16 15.72 26.98 18.77
C PHE A 16 15.27 27.84 17.57
N GLY A 17 13.97 28.00 17.39
CA GLY A 17 13.38 28.72 16.24
C GLY A 17 13.55 28.02 14.89
N GLY A 18 13.74 26.68 14.88
CA GLY A 18 14.01 25.93 13.68
C GLY A 18 13.72 24.43 13.80
N PHE A 19 13.97 23.71 12.71
CA PHE A 19 13.83 22.26 12.68
C PHE A 19 15.12 21.58 13.13
N VAL A 20 15.00 20.66 14.08
CA VAL A 20 16.10 19.85 14.62
C VAL A 20 15.90 18.42 14.16
N GLU A 21 16.96 17.77 13.63
CA GLU A 21 16.93 16.35 13.30
C GLU A 21 16.86 15.53 14.58
N GLU A 22 15.81 14.72 14.75
CA GLU A 22 15.64 13.87 15.91
C GLU A 22 16.40 12.56 15.74
N GLN A 23 16.13 11.85 14.67
CA GLN A 23 16.79 10.58 14.35
C GLN A 23 16.51 10.16 12.91
N ARG A 24 17.27 9.19 12.42
CA ARG A 24 16.89 8.44 11.22
C ARG A 24 15.71 7.54 11.55
N ALA A 25 14.64 7.60 10.75
CA ALA A 25 13.61 6.61 10.82
C ALA A 25 14.18 5.24 10.38
N PRO A 26 13.84 4.14 11.07
CA PRO A 26 14.17 2.82 10.57
C PRO A 26 13.51 2.59 9.20
N PRO A 27 14.05 1.71 8.36
CA PRO A 27 13.38 1.32 7.13
C PRO A 27 11.98 0.79 7.40
N ILE A 28 11.06 1.02 6.46
CA ILE A 28 9.71 0.42 6.52
C ILE A 28 9.88 -1.12 6.57
N PRO A 29 9.27 -1.81 7.56
CA PRO A 29 9.31 -3.27 7.60
C PRO A 29 8.81 -3.90 6.29
N GLU A 30 9.54 -4.82 5.72
CA GLU A 30 9.17 -5.47 4.46
C GLU A 30 7.83 -6.21 4.53
N LYS A 31 7.54 -6.82 5.70
CA LYS A 31 6.30 -7.58 5.96
C LYS A 31 5.41 -6.81 6.92
N THR A 32 4.11 -6.92 6.71
CA THR A 32 3.10 -6.29 7.58
C THR A 32 1.86 -7.16 7.71
N SER A 33 1.11 -6.94 8.78
CA SER A 33 -0.27 -7.45 8.97
C SER A 33 -1.27 -6.29 9.11
N GLU A 34 -0.93 -5.11 8.59
CA GLU A 34 -1.84 -3.98 8.57
C GLU A 34 -2.12 -3.53 7.13
N PHE A 35 -3.38 -3.30 6.84
CA PHE A 35 -3.81 -2.70 5.58
C PHE A 35 -4.79 -1.56 5.81
N ALA A 36 -4.79 -0.59 4.92
CA ALA A 36 -5.68 0.56 4.96
C ALA A 36 -6.38 0.72 3.62
N ILE A 37 -7.70 0.65 3.62
CA ILE A 37 -8.54 0.84 2.45
C ILE A 37 -9.91 1.37 2.87
N ASN A 38 -10.56 2.21 2.04
CA ASN A 38 -11.91 2.67 2.31
C ASN A 38 -12.95 1.58 2.02
N ALA A 39 -13.26 0.76 3.01
CA ALA A 39 -14.19 -0.37 2.90
C ALA A 39 -15.61 0.03 2.44
N SER A 40 -16.03 1.29 2.62
CA SER A 40 -17.33 1.77 2.09
C SER A 40 -17.43 1.72 0.56
N ASN A 41 -16.31 1.58 -0.13
CA ASN A 41 -16.27 1.43 -1.59
C ASN A 41 -16.26 -0.03 -2.07
N TYR A 42 -16.30 -1.03 -1.17
CA TYR A 42 -16.17 -2.45 -1.47
C TYR A 42 -16.97 -2.91 -2.70
N ARG A 43 -18.25 -2.53 -2.79
CA ARG A 43 -19.15 -2.93 -3.89
C ARG A 43 -18.76 -2.36 -5.27
N HIS A 44 -17.84 -1.41 -5.32
CA HIS A 44 -17.41 -0.73 -6.55
C HIS A 44 -16.02 -1.15 -7.02
N TRP A 45 -15.28 -1.91 -6.19
CA TRP A 45 -13.95 -2.40 -6.55
C TRP A 45 -14.03 -3.52 -7.57
N ASP A 46 -12.96 -3.67 -8.32
CA ASP A 46 -12.73 -4.83 -9.16
C ASP A 46 -12.62 -6.10 -8.29
N GLU A 47 -12.86 -7.27 -8.90
CA GLU A 47 -12.91 -8.54 -8.18
C GLU A 47 -11.58 -8.84 -7.48
N GLU A 48 -10.47 -8.53 -8.10
CA GLU A 48 -9.12 -8.76 -7.59
C GLU A 48 -8.83 -7.96 -6.31
N VAL A 49 -9.30 -6.71 -6.24
CA VAL A 49 -9.19 -5.89 -5.03
C VAL A 49 -10.04 -6.47 -3.90
N ARG A 50 -11.29 -6.88 -4.20
CA ARG A 50 -12.15 -7.53 -3.22
C ARG A 50 -11.52 -8.80 -2.70
N LEU A 51 -10.97 -9.61 -3.61
CA LEU A 51 -10.30 -10.85 -3.30
C LEU A 51 -9.16 -10.66 -2.30
N TYR A 52 -8.30 -9.68 -2.54
CA TYR A 52 -7.22 -9.33 -1.61
C TYR A 52 -7.74 -8.95 -0.22
N VAL A 53 -8.77 -8.12 -0.16
CA VAL A 53 -9.35 -7.65 1.10
C VAL A 53 -10.03 -8.80 1.84
N ASP A 54 -10.80 -9.64 1.13
CA ASP A 54 -11.49 -10.80 1.71
C ASP A 54 -10.48 -11.80 2.31
N ASP A 55 -9.35 -12.03 1.63
CA ASP A 55 -8.28 -12.87 2.14
C ASP A 55 -7.60 -12.28 3.39
N CYS A 56 -7.48 -10.96 3.47
CA CYS A 56 -7.00 -10.31 4.69
C CYS A 56 -8.03 -10.43 5.83
N LEU A 57 -9.31 -10.26 5.54
CA LEU A 57 -10.40 -10.36 6.53
C LEU A 57 -10.67 -11.78 7.00
N ALA A 58 -10.37 -12.78 6.18
CA ALA A 58 -10.48 -14.19 6.55
C ALA A 58 -9.46 -14.61 7.64
N GLY A 59 -8.46 -13.79 7.91
CA GLY A 59 -7.52 -13.96 9.02
C GLY A 59 -6.74 -15.26 8.97
N ALA A 60 -6.49 -15.83 10.15
CA ALA A 60 -5.71 -17.07 10.29
C ALA A 60 -6.41 -18.30 9.66
N ASP A 61 -7.72 -18.27 9.54
CA ASP A 61 -8.50 -19.35 8.91
C ASP A 61 -8.55 -19.27 7.40
N GLY A 62 -8.17 -18.11 6.85
CA GLY A 62 -8.12 -17.85 5.42
C GLY A 62 -6.82 -18.28 4.74
N PRO A 63 -6.70 -18.03 3.42
CA PRO A 63 -5.53 -18.41 2.64
C PRO A 63 -4.23 -17.70 3.07
N ARG A 64 -4.34 -16.57 3.79
CA ARG A 64 -3.18 -15.83 4.29
C ARG A 64 -2.57 -16.47 5.55
N GLY A 65 -3.30 -17.31 6.28
CA GLY A 65 -2.87 -18.06 7.46
C GLY A 65 -2.44 -17.18 8.65
N ARG A 66 -2.85 -15.90 8.69
CA ARG A 66 -2.52 -14.95 9.75
C ARG A 66 -3.54 -13.83 9.84
N GLU A 67 -3.62 -13.22 11.01
CA GLU A 67 -4.48 -12.07 11.27
C GLU A 67 -3.98 -10.79 10.57
N PHE A 68 -4.93 -9.99 10.07
CA PHE A 68 -4.69 -8.66 9.55
C PHE A 68 -5.57 -7.63 10.25
N ASN A 69 -5.03 -6.44 10.47
CA ASN A 69 -5.76 -5.31 11.02
C ASN A 69 -6.02 -4.26 9.95
N MET A 70 -7.29 -3.90 9.75
CA MET A 70 -7.64 -2.78 8.90
C MET A 70 -7.44 -1.47 9.66
N ARG A 71 -6.70 -0.52 9.05
CA ARG A 71 -6.41 0.81 9.58
C ARG A 71 -6.74 1.86 8.52
N TRP A 72 -7.84 2.54 8.66
CA TRP A 72 -8.25 3.59 7.71
C TRP A 72 -8.50 4.89 8.45
N THR A 73 -7.67 5.91 8.20
CA THR A 73 -7.77 7.26 8.81
C THR A 73 -8.35 8.30 7.85
N ALA A 74 -8.57 7.95 6.59
CA ALA A 74 -9.04 8.84 5.52
C ALA A 74 -8.11 10.04 5.25
N SER A 75 -6.85 9.99 5.69
CA SER A 75 -5.84 11.00 5.44
C SER A 75 -4.58 10.37 4.88
N LEU A 76 -4.21 10.72 3.65
CA LEU A 76 -3.02 10.20 2.98
C LEU A 76 -1.74 10.45 3.80
N VAL A 77 -1.61 11.66 4.37
CA VAL A 77 -0.44 12.04 5.17
C VAL A 77 -0.37 11.26 6.49
N ALA A 78 -1.51 11.07 7.15
CA ALA A 78 -1.57 10.29 8.39
C ALA A 78 -1.25 8.81 8.13
N GLU A 79 -1.76 8.23 7.03
CA GLU A 79 -1.42 6.87 6.62
C GLU A 79 0.07 6.73 6.27
N LEU A 80 0.63 7.69 5.52
CA LEU A 80 2.06 7.72 5.23
C LEU A 80 2.89 7.75 6.51
N SER A 81 2.57 8.66 7.44
CA SER A 81 3.28 8.79 8.73
C SER A 81 3.24 7.48 9.53
N ARG A 82 2.07 6.85 9.61
CA ARG A 82 1.91 5.55 10.28
C ARG A 82 2.74 4.45 9.62
N ILE A 83 2.71 4.37 8.29
CA ILE A 83 3.44 3.35 7.53
C ILE A 83 4.94 3.54 7.64
N LEU A 84 5.44 4.78 7.59
CA LEU A 84 6.85 5.09 7.82
C LEU A 84 7.32 4.64 9.21
N ALA A 85 6.47 4.75 10.23
CA ALA A 85 6.83 4.42 11.60
C ALA A 85 6.78 2.90 11.91
N ARG A 86 5.85 2.14 11.31
CA ARG A 86 5.59 0.75 11.73
C ARG A 86 5.23 -0.23 10.61
N GLY A 87 5.27 0.21 9.38
CA GLY A 87 4.84 -0.59 8.25
C GLY A 87 3.32 -0.56 8.04
N GLY A 88 2.88 -1.30 7.05
CA GLY A 88 1.50 -1.35 6.59
C GLY A 88 1.43 -1.25 5.08
N VAL A 89 0.25 -1.47 4.52
CA VAL A 89 -0.04 -1.18 3.12
C VAL A 89 -1.29 -0.30 3.03
N PHE A 90 -1.18 0.75 2.24
CA PHE A 90 -2.29 1.63 1.89
C PHE A 90 -2.75 1.32 0.47
N LEU A 91 -4.07 1.20 0.28
CA LEU A 91 -4.70 0.96 -1.00
C LEU A 91 -5.75 2.03 -1.30
N TYR A 92 -5.58 2.68 -2.43
CA TYR A 92 -6.61 3.55 -3.00
C TYR A 92 -6.81 3.18 -4.48
N PRO A 93 -7.49 2.05 -4.76
CA PRO A 93 -7.66 1.52 -6.10
C PRO A 93 -8.57 2.41 -6.95
N ALA A 94 -8.54 2.20 -8.26
CA ALA A 94 -9.62 2.58 -9.14
C ALA A 94 -10.91 1.86 -8.76
N ASP A 95 -12.04 2.35 -9.25
CA ASP A 95 -13.32 1.66 -9.08
C ASP A 95 -14.23 1.85 -10.32
N ALA A 96 -15.29 1.06 -10.41
CA ALA A 96 -16.18 1.01 -11.57
C ALA A 96 -16.93 2.34 -11.85
N ARG A 97 -16.97 3.27 -10.92
CA ARG A 97 -17.66 4.55 -11.08
C ARG A 97 -16.87 5.46 -12.03
N ARG A 98 -17.57 6.09 -12.98
CA ARG A 98 -16.95 6.97 -13.99
C ARG A 98 -15.90 7.95 -13.46
N PRO A 99 -16.14 8.71 -12.36
CA PRO A 99 -15.14 9.68 -11.88
C PRO A 99 -13.86 9.04 -11.31
N TYR A 100 -13.84 7.73 -11.06
CA TYR A 100 -12.79 7.03 -10.32
C TYR A 100 -12.15 5.87 -11.07
N ARG A 101 -12.50 5.67 -12.35
CA ARG A 101 -11.90 4.63 -13.20
C ARG A 101 -10.39 4.74 -13.36
N GLU A 102 -9.87 5.96 -13.30
CA GLU A 102 -8.44 6.24 -13.37
C GLU A 102 -7.82 6.47 -11.99
N GLY A 103 -8.50 6.03 -10.94
CA GLY A 103 -8.08 6.30 -9.57
C GLY A 103 -8.64 7.62 -9.02
N ARG A 104 -8.16 8.02 -7.85
CA ARG A 104 -8.66 9.20 -7.13
C ARG A 104 -7.58 10.24 -6.85
N LEU A 105 -6.37 9.79 -6.54
CA LEU A 105 -5.24 10.65 -6.22
C LEU A 105 -4.60 11.21 -7.48
N ARG A 106 -4.08 12.44 -7.40
CA ARG A 106 -3.34 13.04 -8.52
C ARG A 106 -1.94 12.46 -8.52
N GLN A 107 -1.52 11.96 -9.68
CA GLN A 107 -0.25 11.30 -9.80
C GLN A 107 0.91 12.23 -9.45
N LEU A 108 0.95 13.44 -10.05
CA LEU A 108 2.12 14.32 -9.98
C LEU A 108 2.39 14.87 -8.58
N TYR A 109 1.37 15.34 -7.87
CA TYR A 109 1.57 16.12 -6.64
C TYR A 109 0.98 15.50 -5.37
N GLU A 110 0.34 14.32 -5.47
CA GLU A 110 -0.07 13.50 -4.32
C GLU A 110 0.66 12.16 -4.31
N ALA A 111 0.52 11.33 -5.35
CA ALA A 111 1.02 9.97 -5.34
C ALA A 111 2.55 9.90 -5.54
N ASN A 112 3.13 10.64 -6.51
CA ASN A 112 4.58 10.60 -6.74
C ASN A 112 5.42 11.08 -5.54
N PRO A 113 5.09 12.20 -4.84
CA PRO A 113 5.83 12.58 -3.64
C PRO A 113 5.79 11.52 -2.54
N VAL A 114 4.64 10.88 -2.33
CA VAL A 114 4.50 9.80 -1.35
C VAL A 114 5.29 8.57 -1.79
N ALA A 115 5.18 8.17 -3.06
CA ALA A 115 5.93 7.04 -3.62
C ALA A 115 7.44 7.24 -3.42
N PHE A 116 7.94 8.44 -3.75
CA PHE A 116 9.35 8.77 -3.57
C PHE A 116 9.80 8.64 -2.11
N ILE A 117 9.01 9.17 -1.15
CA ILE A 117 9.31 9.06 0.29
C ILE A 117 9.34 7.60 0.73
N VAL A 118 8.35 6.82 0.32
CA VAL A 118 8.18 5.42 0.70
C VAL A 118 9.33 4.56 0.18
N GLU A 119 9.72 4.74 -1.08
CA GLU A 119 10.82 4.00 -1.69
C GLU A 119 12.17 4.35 -1.05
N GLN A 120 12.42 5.64 -0.73
CA GLN A 120 13.61 6.05 0.02
C GLN A 120 13.64 5.48 1.45
N ALA A 121 12.47 5.14 2.00
CA ALA A 121 12.33 4.50 3.30
C ALA A 121 12.38 2.95 3.23
N GLY A 122 12.67 2.36 2.08
CA GLY A 122 12.75 0.90 1.91
C GLY A 122 11.41 0.20 1.69
N GLY A 123 10.34 0.94 1.46
CA GLY A 123 9.05 0.42 1.02
C GLY A 123 8.93 0.32 -0.49
N ALA A 124 7.71 0.14 -0.98
CA ALA A 124 7.38 0.13 -2.40
C ALA A 124 6.10 0.91 -2.69
N ALA A 125 5.94 1.34 -3.96
CA ALA A 125 4.77 2.06 -4.43
C ALA A 125 4.41 1.66 -5.87
N THR A 126 3.11 1.47 -6.15
CA THR A 126 2.62 1.02 -7.46
C THR A 126 1.27 1.65 -7.81
N ASP A 127 0.98 1.72 -9.11
CA ASP A 127 -0.37 2.01 -9.62
C ASP A 127 -1.29 0.76 -9.58
N GLY A 128 -0.74 -0.37 -9.09
CA GLY A 128 -1.39 -1.68 -9.08
C GLY A 128 -0.78 -2.64 -10.11
N VAL A 129 -0.14 -2.14 -11.15
CA VAL A 129 0.47 -2.92 -12.24
C VAL A 129 1.97 -2.66 -12.34
N ARG A 130 2.38 -1.39 -12.26
CA ARG A 130 3.77 -0.94 -12.45
C ARG A 130 4.24 -0.13 -11.24
N PRO A 131 5.55 -0.10 -10.95
CA PRO A 131 6.10 0.86 -10.00
C PRO A 131 5.66 2.28 -10.38
N LEU A 132 5.17 3.05 -9.42
CA LEU A 132 4.54 4.33 -9.73
C LEU A 132 5.52 5.34 -10.33
N LEU A 133 6.75 5.38 -9.83
CA LEU A 133 7.76 6.34 -10.29
C LEU A 133 8.29 6.04 -11.69
N ASP A 134 8.04 4.85 -12.23
CA ASP A 134 8.37 4.49 -13.62
C ASP A 134 7.35 5.03 -14.61
N THR A 135 6.28 5.68 -14.14
CA THR A 135 5.20 6.22 -14.96
C THR A 135 5.19 7.75 -14.93
N ALA A 136 5.19 8.37 -16.10
CA ALA A 136 5.07 9.82 -16.21
C ALA A 136 3.61 10.23 -16.39
N PRO A 137 3.10 11.23 -15.62
CA PRO A 137 1.75 11.76 -15.84
C PRO A 137 1.69 12.53 -17.16
N ALA A 138 0.65 12.29 -17.96
CA ALA A 138 0.45 13.00 -19.23
C ALA A 138 -0.12 14.41 -19.03
N THR A 139 -0.79 14.67 -17.91
CA THR A 139 -1.37 15.97 -17.56
C THR A 139 -1.14 16.31 -16.09
N LEU A 140 -1.18 17.60 -15.77
CA LEU A 140 -0.98 18.10 -14.40
C LEU A 140 -1.94 17.46 -13.37
N HIS A 141 -3.18 17.21 -13.75
CA HIS A 141 -4.21 16.69 -12.85
C HIS A 141 -4.57 15.22 -13.11
N GLN A 142 -3.72 14.51 -13.87
CA GLN A 142 -3.91 13.07 -14.09
C GLN A 142 -4.07 12.35 -12.76
N ARG A 143 -5.07 11.47 -12.71
CA ARG A 143 -5.31 10.61 -11.55
C ARG A 143 -4.66 9.24 -11.75
N THR A 144 -4.45 8.56 -10.65
CA THR A 144 -3.89 7.21 -10.63
C THR A 144 -4.49 6.39 -9.49
N PRO A 145 -4.67 5.09 -9.64
CA PRO A 145 -4.75 4.17 -8.50
C PRO A 145 -3.45 4.22 -7.72
N PHE A 146 -3.48 3.93 -6.44
CA PHE A 146 -2.28 4.03 -5.64
C PHE A 146 -2.24 3.00 -4.52
N VAL A 147 -1.15 2.24 -4.49
CA VAL A 147 -0.82 1.28 -3.43
C VAL A 147 0.60 1.56 -2.98
N PHE A 148 0.82 1.70 -1.67
CA PHE A 148 2.16 1.90 -1.13
C PHE A 148 2.32 1.33 0.27
N GLY A 149 3.56 1.09 0.67
CA GLY A 149 3.91 0.66 2.01
C GLY A 149 4.97 -0.42 2.07
N SER A 150 4.79 -1.41 2.94
CA SER A 150 5.67 -2.56 3.12
C SER A 150 5.86 -3.31 1.81
N ALA A 151 7.11 -3.42 1.33
CA ALA A 151 7.42 -3.85 -0.04
C ALA A 151 6.84 -5.22 -0.39
N HIS A 152 6.93 -6.18 0.53
CA HIS A 152 6.41 -7.53 0.31
C HIS A 152 4.87 -7.54 0.15
N GLU A 153 4.17 -6.68 0.88
CA GLU A 153 2.71 -6.62 0.78
C GLU A 153 2.24 -5.84 -0.45
N VAL A 154 2.96 -4.78 -0.83
CA VAL A 154 2.70 -4.03 -2.08
C VAL A 154 2.88 -4.94 -3.31
N GLN A 155 3.97 -5.74 -3.35
CA GLN A 155 4.17 -6.73 -4.41
C GLN A 155 3.08 -7.80 -4.43
N ARG A 156 2.59 -8.20 -3.25
CA ARG A 156 1.49 -9.16 -3.16
C ARG A 156 0.19 -8.56 -3.72
N VAL A 157 -0.16 -7.33 -3.36
CA VAL A 157 -1.32 -6.63 -3.96
C VAL A 157 -1.20 -6.58 -5.49
N ALA A 158 -0.04 -6.21 -6.01
CA ALA A 158 0.18 -6.18 -7.46
C ALA A 158 -0.06 -7.55 -8.11
N ARG A 159 0.33 -8.66 -7.46
CA ARG A 159 0.04 -10.02 -7.95
C ARG A 159 -1.46 -10.33 -7.97
N TYR A 160 -2.22 -9.93 -6.95
CA TYR A 160 -3.68 -10.09 -6.97
C TYR A 160 -4.30 -9.36 -8.16
N LEU A 161 -3.78 -8.18 -8.51
CA LEU A 161 -4.32 -7.35 -9.59
C LEU A 161 -3.89 -7.82 -10.99
N THR A 162 -2.73 -8.49 -11.12
CA THR A 162 -2.19 -8.89 -12.43
C THR A 162 -2.32 -10.37 -12.73
N ASP A 163 -2.17 -11.22 -11.73
CA ASP A 163 -2.27 -12.67 -11.87
C ASP A 163 -2.68 -13.33 -10.53
N PRO A 164 -3.97 -13.27 -10.17
CA PRO A 164 -4.45 -13.88 -8.95
C PRO A 164 -4.29 -15.41 -8.93
N SER A 165 -4.17 -16.05 -10.08
CA SER A 165 -3.96 -17.51 -10.19
C SER A 165 -2.56 -17.95 -9.74
N ALA A 166 -1.57 -17.06 -9.80
CA ALA A 166 -0.20 -17.30 -9.34
C ALA A 166 -0.05 -17.28 -7.81
N ILE A 167 -1.12 -16.98 -7.07
CA ILE A 167 -1.09 -16.95 -5.61
C ILE A 167 -1.25 -18.37 -5.08
N GLY A 168 -0.12 -18.96 -4.68
CA GLY A 168 -0.05 -20.37 -4.26
C GLY A 168 -0.99 -20.75 -3.11
N GLU A 169 -1.22 -19.82 -2.17
CA GLU A 169 -2.14 -20.06 -1.05
C GLU A 169 -3.59 -20.28 -1.46
N ARG A 170 -3.97 -19.85 -2.68
CA ARG A 170 -5.30 -20.04 -3.26
C ARG A 170 -5.40 -21.27 -4.15
N SER A 171 -4.32 -21.96 -4.41
CA SER A 171 -4.37 -23.19 -5.19
C SER A 171 -5.27 -24.23 -4.50
N PRO A 172 -6.26 -24.81 -5.20
CA PRO A 172 -7.08 -25.87 -4.65
C PRO A 172 -6.28 -27.07 -4.15
N LEU A 173 -5.06 -27.26 -4.70
CA LEU A 173 -4.17 -28.37 -4.33
C LEU A 173 -3.49 -28.16 -2.97
N PHE A 174 -3.29 -26.91 -2.54
CA PHE A 174 -2.55 -26.56 -1.32
C PHE A 174 -3.42 -25.88 -0.25
N GLY A 175 -4.70 -25.65 -0.53
CA GLY A 175 -5.63 -25.07 0.44
C GLY A 175 -6.00 -26.05 1.56
N ARG A 176 -6.51 -25.55 2.70
CA ARG A 176 -6.92 -26.34 3.88
C ARG A 176 -7.97 -27.45 3.57
N ARG A 177 -8.64 -27.38 2.41
CA ARG A 177 -9.59 -28.39 1.91
C ARG A 177 -9.01 -29.24 0.78
N SER A 178 -7.69 -29.26 0.58
CA SER A 178 -7.07 -30.02 -0.50
C SER A 178 -7.10 -31.54 -0.21
N LEU A 179 -7.11 -32.32 -1.31
CA LEU A 179 -7.04 -33.79 -1.28
C LEU A 179 -5.72 -34.32 -0.69
N PHE A 180 -4.70 -33.48 -0.53
CA PHE A 180 -3.35 -33.86 -0.08
C PHE A 180 -3.01 -33.37 1.33
N ARG A 181 -4.00 -33.26 2.20
CA ARG A 181 -3.73 -33.05 3.63
C ARG A 181 -3.18 -34.34 4.25
N ALA A 182 -1.93 -34.27 4.70
CA ALA A 182 -1.38 -35.18 5.67
C ALA A 182 -1.91 -34.89 7.07
#